data_208dba5be1c166dfa3f3f4d34e868fba
#
_entry.id   208dba5be1c166dfa3f3f4d34e868fba
#
_cell.length_a   1.000
_cell.length_b   1.000
_cell.length_c   1.000
_cell.angle_alpha   90.00
_cell.angle_beta   90.00
_cell.angle_gamma   90.00
#
_symmetry.space_group_name_H-M   'P 1'
#
loop_
_entity.id
_entity.type
_entity.pdbx_description
1 polymer ?
#
loop_
_entity_poly.entity_id
_entity_poly.type
_entity_poly.pdbx_seq_one_letter_code
_entity_poly.pdbx_strand_id
1 'polypeptide(L)'
;MNILLIGAGGREHALAWKIASSHQCDQLFIAPGNPGTALFGTNLPIKVDDFDALKTAALSNNIEMIIVGPEDPLVKGIYDFFADDAATQHINVIGPSAKAAQLEGSKAFSKHFMQRHQIPTAGYAEFTVENYEQGKEYIAKHTLPIVLKADGLAAGKGVIIAFTHKEAMDSFEEMILNKQFGDASSKVVIE
;
A
#
# COMPACT_ATOMS: atom_id res chain seq x y z
N MET A 1 1.19 27.42 5.35
CA MET A 1 0.08 26.49 5.06
C MET A 1 -0.11 25.51 6.19
N ASN A 2 -1.35 25.08 6.44
CA ASN A 2 -1.64 23.99 7.37
C ASN A 2 -1.56 22.65 6.63
N ILE A 3 -0.84 21.70 7.22
CA ILE A 3 -0.55 20.40 6.60
C ILE A 3 -1.12 19.27 7.46
N LEU A 4 -1.76 18.28 6.82
CA LEU A 4 -2.17 17.02 7.45
C LEU A 4 -1.28 15.89 6.92
N LEU A 5 -0.49 15.28 7.79
CA LEU A 5 0.29 14.08 7.50
C LEU A 5 -0.50 12.86 7.95
N ILE A 6 -0.76 11.91 7.04
CA ILE A 6 -1.47 10.67 7.34
C ILE A 6 -0.48 9.54 7.55
N GLY A 7 -0.60 8.84 8.69
CA GLY A 7 0.20 7.70 9.08
C GLY A 7 0.76 7.78 10.50
N ALA A 8 1.43 6.73 10.95
CA ALA A 8 1.90 6.58 12.32
C ALA A 8 3.27 5.88 12.46
N GLY A 9 3.94 5.59 11.35
CA GLY A 9 5.21 4.85 11.35
C GLY A 9 6.45 5.72 11.53
N GLY A 10 7.61 5.09 11.47
CA GLY A 10 8.92 5.78 11.52
C GLY A 10 9.14 6.70 10.31
N ARG A 11 8.60 6.35 9.15
CA ARG A 11 8.60 7.20 7.95
C ARG A 11 7.85 8.50 8.21
N GLU A 12 6.64 8.43 8.76
CA GLU A 12 5.84 9.60 9.09
C GLU A 12 6.48 10.44 10.21
N HIS A 13 7.17 9.81 11.17
CA HIS A 13 7.95 10.54 12.16
C HIS A 13 9.07 11.38 11.50
N ALA A 14 9.83 10.80 10.59
CA ALA A 14 10.88 11.52 9.84
C ALA A 14 10.30 12.63 8.96
N LEU A 15 9.16 12.38 8.31
CA LEU A 15 8.44 13.39 7.53
C LEU A 15 7.96 14.54 8.41
N ALA A 16 7.33 14.23 9.58
CA ALA A 16 6.84 15.24 10.52
C ALA A 16 7.97 16.17 11.00
N TRP A 17 9.12 15.58 11.39
CA TRP A 17 10.32 16.37 11.75
C TRP A 17 10.74 17.30 10.63
N LYS A 18 10.81 16.80 9.38
CA LYS A 18 11.26 17.62 8.24
C LYS A 18 10.24 18.68 7.85
N ILE A 19 8.95 18.36 7.84
CA ILE A 19 7.86 19.29 7.50
C ILE A 19 7.81 20.44 8.52
N ALA A 20 7.85 20.12 9.83
CA ALA A 20 7.79 21.12 10.89
C ALA A 20 8.97 22.11 10.86
N SER A 21 10.10 21.73 10.26
CA SER A 21 11.24 22.64 10.07
C SER A 21 11.11 23.57 8.86
N SER A 22 10.05 23.45 8.07
CA SER A 22 9.81 24.27 6.88
C SER A 22 9.17 25.61 7.23
N HIS A 23 9.68 26.70 6.68
CA HIS A 23 9.05 28.01 6.80
C HIS A 23 7.67 28.13 6.13
N GLN A 24 7.28 27.14 5.33
CA GLN A 24 5.97 27.08 4.67
C GLN A 24 4.91 26.34 5.52
N CYS A 25 5.33 25.65 6.57
CA CYS A 25 4.43 24.94 7.47
C CYS A 25 4.05 25.86 8.64
N ASP A 26 2.80 26.30 8.68
CA ASP A 26 2.26 27.07 9.80
C ASP A 26 1.83 26.16 10.94
N GLN A 27 1.06 25.11 10.61
CA GLN A 27 0.61 24.09 11.56
C GLN A 27 0.70 22.70 10.92
N LEU A 28 1.18 21.73 11.69
CA LEU A 28 1.24 20.32 11.29
C LEU A 28 0.29 19.49 12.14
N PHE A 29 -0.62 18.80 11.48
CA PHE A 29 -1.50 17.80 12.06
C PHE A 29 -1.09 16.42 11.56
N ILE A 30 -1.17 15.38 12.41
CA ILE A 30 -0.78 14.02 12.04
C ILE A 30 -1.89 13.05 12.45
N ALA A 31 -2.35 12.18 11.55
CA ALA A 31 -3.43 11.23 11.80
C ALA A 31 -3.02 9.77 11.45
N PRO A 32 -3.03 8.87 12.43
CA PRO A 32 -3.19 9.08 13.87
C PRO A 32 -1.94 9.62 14.55
N GLY A 33 -0.76 9.56 13.91
CA GLY A 33 0.51 9.90 14.51
C GLY A 33 0.99 8.87 15.55
N ASN A 34 2.08 9.22 16.23
CA ASN A 34 2.69 8.42 17.29
C ASN A 34 3.34 9.35 18.33
N PRO A 35 3.87 8.85 19.46
CA PRO A 35 4.51 9.71 20.47
C PRO A 35 5.66 10.57 19.93
N GLY A 36 6.39 10.11 18.92
CA GLY A 36 7.47 10.88 18.28
C GLY A 36 6.94 12.01 17.41
N THR A 37 5.86 11.80 16.67
CA THR A 37 5.26 12.85 15.83
C THR A 37 4.64 13.98 16.65
N ALA A 38 4.20 13.69 17.90
CA ALA A 38 3.67 14.69 18.82
C ALA A 38 4.71 15.77 19.21
N LEU A 39 5.99 15.53 18.98
CA LEU A 39 7.05 16.52 19.19
C LEU A 39 7.08 17.59 18.07
N PHE A 40 6.46 17.33 16.95
CA PHE A 40 6.54 18.15 15.75
C PHE A 40 5.20 18.74 15.30
N GLY A 41 4.09 18.23 15.81
CA GLY A 41 2.75 18.69 15.46
C GLY A 41 1.67 18.11 16.35
N THR A 42 0.42 18.31 15.98
CA THR A 42 -0.74 17.85 16.73
C THR A 42 -1.22 16.50 16.20
N ASN A 43 -1.13 15.45 17.03
CA ASN A 43 -1.71 14.15 16.64
C ASN A 43 -3.24 14.17 16.78
N LEU A 44 -3.92 13.68 15.75
CA LEU A 44 -5.37 13.51 15.72
C LEU A 44 -5.70 12.02 15.85
N PRO A 45 -6.56 11.57 16.76
CA PRO A 45 -6.86 10.15 16.95
C PRO A 45 -7.82 9.61 15.87
N ILE A 46 -7.44 9.77 14.60
CA ILE A 46 -8.22 9.38 13.41
C ILE A 46 -7.45 8.30 12.68
N LYS A 47 -8.12 7.20 12.34
CA LYS A 47 -7.51 6.10 11.57
C LYS A 47 -7.21 6.54 10.14
N VAL A 48 -6.18 5.94 9.53
CA VAL A 48 -5.75 6.29 8.16
C VAL A 48 -6.78 5.97 7.07
N ASP A 49 -7.74 5.09 7.36
CA ASP A 49 -8.81 4.66 6.45
C ASP A 49 -10.19 5.24 6.80
N ASP A 50 -10.28 6.09 7.82
CA ASP A 50 -11.51 6.83 8.14
C ASP A 50 -11.54 8.16 7.36
N PHE A 51 -11.87 8.07 6.08
CA PHE A 51 -11.81 9.21 5.15
C PHE A 51 -12.78 10.34 5.51
N ASP A 52 -13.95 10.02 6.07
CA ASP A 52 -14.93 11.03 6.49
C ASP A 52 -14.44 11.83 7.71
N ALA A 53 -13.84 11.15 8.69
CA ALA A 53 -13.23 11.83 9.84
C ALA A 53 -12.00 12.66 9.41
N LEU A 54 -11.17 12.14 8.49
CA LEU A 54 -10.03 12.89 7.92
C LEU A 54 -10.50 14.13 7.17
N LYS A 55 -11.57 14.03 6.37
CA LYS A 55 -12.19 15.17 5.68
C LYS A 55 -12.70 16.22 6.66
N THR A 56 -13.41 15.79 7.70
CA THR A 56 -13.93 16.68 8.74
C THR A 56 -12.77 17.43 9.42
N ALA A 57 -11.70 16.72 9.78
CA ALA A 57 -10.51 17.30 10.38
C ALA A 57 -9.79 18.27 9.42
N ALA A 58 -9.71 17.93 8.14
CA ALA A 58 -9.08 18.78 7.13
C ALA A 58 -9.80 20.13 6.98
N LEU A 59 -11.13 20.09 6.89
CA LEU A 59 -11.95 21.29 6.80
C LEU A 59 -11.89 22.15 8.08
N SER A 60 -12.02 21.50 9.26
CA SER A 60 -12.03 22.19 10.56
C SER A 60 -10.69 22.87 10.90
N ASN A 61 -9.57 22.35 10.40
CA ASN A 61 -8.23 22.90 10.63
C ASN A 61 -7.69 23.69 9.45
N ASN A 62 -8.52 24.01 8.45
CA ASN A 62 -8.13 24.76 7.24
C ASN A 62 -6.87 24.15 6.58
N ILE A 63 -6.88 22.82 6.37
CA ILE A 63 -5.77 22.11 5.75
C ILE A 63 -5.68 22.49 4.26
N GLU A 64 -4.49 22.85 3.81
CA GLU A 64 -4.19 23.21 2.43
C GLU A 64 -3.44 22.08 1.70
N MET A 65 -2.77 21.20 2.46
CA MET A 65 -2.02 20.06 1.92
C MET A 65 -2.18 18.82 2.77
N ILE A 66 -2.44 17.69 2.13
CA ILE A 66 -2.45 16.37 2.76
C ILE A 66 -1.28 15.56 2.20
N ILE A 67 -0.48 14.97 3.08
CA ILE A 67 0.62 14.07 2.72
C ILE A 67 0.27 12.68 3.23
N VAL A 68 0.17 11.71 2.31
CA VAL A 68 -0.20 10.33 2.65
C VAL A 68 1.05 9.48 2.75
N GLY A 69 1.39 9.04 3.96
CA GLY A 69 2.60 8.25 4.21
C GLY A 69 2.46 6.77 3.84
N PRO A 70 1.42 6.04 4.32
CA PRO A 70 1.24 4.62 4.03
C PRO A 70 0.54 4.39 2.69
N GLU A 71 0.79 3.23 2.10
CA GLU A 71 0.22 2.79 0.82
C GLU A 71 -1.26 2.40 0.90
N ASP A 72 -1.71 1.85 2.04
CA ASP A 72 -3.07 1.31 2.20
C ASP A 72 -4.18 2.35 1.92
N PRO A 73 -4.20 3.55 2.51
CA PRO A 73 -5.22 4.55 2.18
C PRO A 73 -5.13 5.03 0.73
N LEU A 74 -3.95 5.01 0.09
CA LEU A 74 -3.81 5.37 -1.32
C LEU A 74 -4.48 4.32 -2.22
N VAL A 75 -4.24 3.04 -1.95
CA VAL A 75 -4.91 1.93 -2.66
C VAL A 75 -6.42 1.97 -2.45
N LYS A 76 -6.88 2.37 -1.27
CA LYS A 76 -8.30 2.55 -0.93
C LYS A 76 -8.92 3.83 -1.53
N GLY A 77 -8.13 4.69 -2.18
CA GLY A 77 -8.63 5.82 -2.96
C GLY A 77 -8.74 7.14 -2.20
N ILE A 78 -7.97 7.36 -1.15
CA ILE A 78 -8.00 8.63 -0.40
C ILE A 78 -7.73 9.85 -1.30
N TYR A 79 -6.85 9.73 -2.29
CA TYR A 79 -6.59 10.80 -3.24
C TYR A 79 -7.87 11.18 -4.00
N ASP A 80 -8.52 10.17 -4.59
CA ASP A 80 -9.74 10.37 -5.39
C ASP A 80 -10.88 10.88 -4.51
N PHE A 81 -11.01 10.40 -3.27
CA PHE A 81 -12.01 10.86 -2.31
C PHE A 81 -11.93 12.38 -2.05
N PHE A 82 -10.74 12.93 -1.87
CA PHE A 82 -10.54 14.37 -1.67
C PHE A 82 -10.64 15.16 -2.97
N ALA A 83 -10.16 14.63 -4.09
CA ALA A 83 -10.15 15.29 -5.38
C ALA A 83 -11.53 15.43 -6.01
N ASP A 84 -12.41 14.44 -5.81
CA ASP A 84 -13.75 14.41 -6.41
C ASP A 84 -14.81 15.18 -5.61
N ASP A 85 -14.48 15.61 -4.38
CA ASP A 85 -15.40 16.34 -3.51
C ASP A 85 -15.21 17.86 -3.63
N ALA A 86 -16.29 18.57 -3.99
CA ALA A 86 -16.28 20.01 -4.18
C ALA A 86 -15.82 20.82 -2.95
N ALA A 87 -16.00 20.27 -1.73
CA ALA A 87 -15.59 20.92 -0.50
C ALA A 87 -14.07 20.78 -0.24
N THR A 88 -13.40 19.80 -0.84
CA THR A 88 -11.99 19.46 -0.56
C THR A 88 -11.09 19.47 -1.80
N GLN A 89 -11.63 19.61 -3.00
CA GLN A 89 -10.86 19.64 -4.26
C GLN A 89 -9.77 20.74 -4.33
N HIS A 90 -9.85 21.74 -3.45
CA HIS A 90 -8.84 22.79 -3.34
C HIS A 90 -7.64 22.35 -2.49
N ILE A 91 -7.74 21.24 -1.75
CA ILE A 91 -6.66 20.71 -0.91
C ILE A 91 -5.70 19.90 -1.78
N ASN A 92 -4.41 20.23 -1.71
CA ASN A 92 -3.39 19.48 -2.44
C ASN A 92 -3.11 18.14 -1.75
N VAL A 93 -3.50 17.04 -2.35
CA VAL A 93 -3.19 15.70 -1.83
C VAL A 93 -1.91 15.16 -2.49
N ILE A 94 -0.90 14.90 -1.68
CA ILE A 94 0.37 14.31 -2.13
C ILE A 94 0.27 12.79 -2.01
N GLY A 95 0.11 12.16 -3.14
CA GLY A 95 -0.04 10.71 -3.30
C GLY A 95 -0.67 10.36 -4.64
N PRO A 96 -0.57 9.11 -5.10
CA PRO A 96 -1.20 8.66 -6.33
C PRO A 96 -2.72 8.45 -6.17
N SER A 97 -3.46 8.52 -7.28
CA SER A 97 -4.85 8.04 -7.34
C SER A 97 -4.93 6.53 -7.05
N ALA A 98 -6.11 6.02 -6.68
CA ALA A 98 -6.34 4.59 -6.46
C ALA A 98 -5.86 3.74 -7.65
N LYS A 99 -6.10 4.20 -8.87
CA LYS A 99 -5.66 3.52 -10.09
C LYS A 99 -4.13 3.44 -10.19
N ALA A 100 -3.43 4.53 -9.89
CA ALA A 100 -1.96 4.54 -9.93
C ALA A 100 -1.35 3.79 -8.73
N ALA A 101 -1.99 3.83 -7.56
CA ALA A 101 -1.59 3.10 -6.37
C ALA A 101 -1.64 1.57 -6.55
N GLN A 102 -2.35 1.05 -7.56
CA GLN A 102 -2.34 -0.37 -7.91
C GLN A 102 -0.93 -0.87 -8.29
N LEU A 103 -0.02 -0.01 -8.72
CA LEU A 103 1.38 -0.39 -8.94
C LEU A 103 2.07 -0.91 -7.68
N GLU A 104 1.64 -0.48 -6.50
CA GLU A 104 2.09 -0.99 -5.20
C GLU A 104 1.08 -2.01 -4.64
N GLY A 105 -0.22 -1.75 -4.83
CA GLY A 105 -1.32 -2.51 -4.23
C GLY A 105 -1.53 -3.90 -4.83
N SER A 106 -1.10 -4.14 -6.08
CA SER A 106 -1.25 -5.43 -6.78
C SER A 106 0.02 -5.77 -7.55
N LYS A 107 0.63 -6.88 -7.19
CA LYS A 107 1.83 -7.39 -7.87
C LYS A 107 1.52 -7.84 -9.30
N ALA A 108 0.36 -8.44 -9.52
CA ALA A 108 -0.13 -8.82 -10.82
C ALA A 108 -0.33 -7.58 -11.73
N PHE A 109 -1.00 -6.54 -11.21
CA PHE A 109 -1.15 -5.28 -11.94
C PHE A 109 0.21 -4.67 -12.30
N SER A 110 1.15 -4.64 -11.35
CA SER A 110 2.50 -4.15 -11.56
C SER A 110 3.25 -4.95 -12.62
N LYS A 111 3.14 -6.29 -12.61
CA LYS A 111 3.72 -7.17 -13.63
C LYS A 111 3.13 -6.92 -15.02
N HIS A 112 1.81 -6.83 -15.13
CA HIS A 112 1.15 -6.50 -16.39
C HIS A 112 1.55 -5.10 -16.91
N PHE A 113 1.69 -4.14 -16.02
CA PHE A 113 2.18 -2.80 -16.36
C PHE A 113 3.61 -2.87 -16.91
N MET A 114 4.52 -3.55 -16.21
CA MET A 114 5.91 -3.70 -16.65
C MET A 114 6.00 -4.41 -18.01
N GLN A 115 5.24 -5.48 -18.21
CA GLN A 115 5.19 -6.21 -19.49
C GLN A 115 4.70 -5.32 -20.62
N ARG A 116 3.59 -4.59 -20.42
CA ARG A 116 3.01 -3.69 -21.42
C ARG A 116 3.95 -2.57 -21.83
N HIS A 117 4.73 -2.06 -20.87
CA HIS A 117 5.67 -0.96 -21.09
C HIS A 117 7.13 -1.42 -21.32
N GLN A 118 7.35 -2.72 -21.52
CA GLN A 118 8.68 -3.31 -21.78
C GLN A 118 9.71 -3.00 -20.67
N ILE A 119 9.25 -2.87 -19.41
CA ILE A 119 10.11 -2.68 -18.26
C ILE A 119 10.66 -4.05 -17.85
N PRO A 120 11.99 -4.22 -17.75
CA PRO A 120 12.59 -5.48 -17.34
C PRO A 120 12.08 -5.97 -15.98
N THR A 121 11.67 -7.21 -15.92
CA THR A 121 11.20 -7.88 -14.69
C THR A 121 11.41 -9.38 -14.81
N ALA A 122 11.42 -10.10 -13.68
CA ALA A 122 11.47 -11.56 -13.68
C ALA A 122 10.26 -12.14 -14.42
N GLY A 123 10.45 -13.29 -15.10
CA GLY A 123 9.36 -14.08 -15.64
C GLY A 123 8.40 -14.49 -14.52
N TYR A 124 7.11 -14.54 -14.79
CA TYR A 124 6.10 -14.81 -13.78
C TYR A 124 4.88 -15.50 -14.33
N ALA A 125 4.12 -16.12 -13.45
CA ALA A 125 2.76 -16.60 -13.70
C ALA A 125 1.86 -16.26 -12.51
N GLU A 126 0.54 -16.18 -12.77
CA GLU A 126 -0.46 -15.81 -11.79
C GLU A 126 -1.43 -16.96 -11.57
N PHE A 127 -1.72 -17.24 -10.30
CA PHE A 127 -2.59 -18.33 -9.92
C PHE A 127 -3.61 -17.88 -8.87
N THR A 128 -4.82 -18.41 -9.00
CA THR A 128 -5.93 -18.28 -8.06
C THR A 128 -6.42 -19.68 -7.66
N VAL A 129 -7.43 -19.77 -6.81
CA VAL A 129 -8.01 -21.05 -6.42
C VAL A 129 -8.58 -21.83 -7.62
N GLU A 130 -9.09 -21.12 -8.64
CA GLU A 130 -9.70 -21.73 -9.83
C GLU A 130 -8.68 -22.46 -10.71
N ASN A 131 -7.43 -22.02 -10.71
CA ASN A 131 -6.36 -22.65 -11.50
C ASN A 131 -5.21 -23.21 -10.62
N TYR A 132 -5.56 -23.60 -9.39
CA TYR A 132 -4.60 -24.14 -8.40
C TYR A 132 -3.77 -25.31 -8.91
N GLU A 133 -4.39 -26.31 -9.58
CA GLU A 133 -3.68 -27.47 -10.13
C GLU A 133 -2.65 -27.06 -11.21
N GLN A 134 -2.97 -26.07 -12.04
CA GLN A 134 -2.04 -25.51 -13.01
C GLN A 134 -0.86 -24.84 -12.32
N GLY A 135 -1.10 -24.18 -11.18
CA GLY A 135 -0.05 -23.57 -10.34
C GLY A 135 0.92 -24.63 -9.81
N LYS A 136 0.42 -25.79 -9.36
CA LYS A 136 1.28 -26.91 -8.93
C LYS A 136 2.13 -27.45 -10.09
N GLU A 137 1.52 -27.60 -11.27
CA GLU A 137 2.28 -28.04 -12.46
C GLU A 137 3.36 -27.02 -12.85
N TYR A 138 3.07 -25.72 -12.73
CA TYR A 138 4.03 -24.66 -12.97
C TYR A 138 5.21 -24.74 -11.99
N ILE A 139 4.92 -24.86 -10.69
CA ILE A 139 5.95 -25.02 -9.64
C ILE A 139 6.81 -26.24 -9.92
N ALA A 140 6.22 -27.39 -10.27
CA ALA A 140 6.95 -28.63 -10.51
C ALA A 140 8.00 -28.54 -11.65
N LYS A 141 7.76 -27.63 -12.61
CA LYS A 141 8.61 -27.43 -13.79
C LYS A 141 9.53 -26.22 -13.67
N HIS A 142 9.29 -25.37 -12.65
CA HIS A 142 10.04 -24.12 -12.50
C HIS A 142 11.43 -24.35 -11.93
N THR A 143 12.38 -23.49 -12.28
CA THR A 143 13.73 -23.54 -11.73
C THR A 143 13.76 -22.95 -10.31
N LEU A 144 14.62 -23.53 -9.46
CA LEU A 144 14.83 -23.04 -8.09
C LEU A 144 15.87 -21.92 -8.04
N PRO A 145 15.77 -20.97 -7.09
CA PRO A 145 14.70 -20.80 -6.12
C PRO A 145 13.40 -20.28 -6.75
N ILE A 146 12.25 -20.62 -6.16
CA ILE A 146 10.93 -20.14 -6.58
C ILE A 146 10.46 -19.05 -5.61
N VAL A 147 9.99 -17.92 -6.13
CA VAL A 147 9.47 -16.83 -5.31
C VAL A 147 7.95 -16.75 -5.44
N LEU A 148 7.24 -16.99 -4.35
CA LEU A 148 5.78 -16.89 -4.27
C LEU A 148 5.41 -15.57 -3.59
N LYS A 149 4.50 -14.83 -4.20
CA LYS A 149 4.09 -13.50 -3.70
C LYS A 149 2.57 -13.42 -3.65
N ALA A 150 2.00 -13.20 -2.47
CA ALA A 150 0.60 -12.80 -2.34
C ALA A 150 0.38 -11.48 -3.09
N ASP A 151 -0.68 -11.38 -3.89
CA ASP A 151 -0.88 -10.25 -4.81
C ASP A 151 -1.11 -8.94 -4.08
N GLY A 152 -1.96 -8.93 -3.04
CA GLY A 152 -2.32 -7.73 -2.30
C GLY A 152 -1.27 -7.26 -1.30
N LEU A 153 -1.63 -6.20 -0.56
CA LEU A 153 -0.83 -5.68 0.55
C LEU A 153 -0.79 -6.69 1.70
N ALA A 154 0.38 -7.09 2.12
CA ALA A 154 0.61 -8.06 3.19
C ALA A 154 1.67 -7.58 4.20
N ALA A 155 1.82 -6.26 4.37
CA ALA A 155 2.76 -5.62 5.30
C ALA A 155 4.19 -6.18 5.23
N GLY A 156 4.68 -6.45 4.01
CA GLY A 156 6.00 -7.01 3.76
C GLY A 156 6.16 -8.50 4.05
N LYS A 157 5.09 -9.22 4.44
CA LYS A 157 5.13 -10.65 4.82
C LYS A 157 4.66 -11.58 3.71
N GLY A 158 4.06 -11.08 2.65
CA GLY A 158 3.42 -11.85 1.57
C GLY A 158 4.40 -12.38 0.52
N VAL A 159 5.69 -12.52 0.82
CA VAL A 159 6.71 -13.05 -0.11
C VAL A 159 7.43 -14.21 0.55
N ILE A 160 7.44 -15.36 -0.12
CA ILE A 160 8.16 -16.59 0.30
C ILE A 160 9.14 -16.97 -0.79
N ILE A 161 10.40 -17.22 -0.42
CA ILE A 161 11.43 -17.73 -1.30
C ILE A 161 11.65 -19.20 -0.96
N ALA A 162 11.24 -20.10 -1.86
CA ALA A 162 11.33 -21.53 -1.67
C ALA A 162 12.58 -22.08 -2.40
N PHE A 163 13.38 -22.85 -1.69
CA PHE A 163 14.60 -23.47 -2.23
C PHE A 163 14.37 -24.93 -2.66
N THR A 164 13.20 -25.48 -2.43
CA THR A 164 12.78 -26.79 -2.91
C THR A 164 11.38 -26.73 -3.50
N HIS A 165 11.06 -27.64 -4.44
CA HIS A 165 9.71 -27.73 -5.00
C HIS A 165 8.67 -28.10 -3.93
N LYS A 166 9.06 -28.92 -2.93
CA LYS A 166 8.18 -29.25 -1.83
C LYS A 166 7.79 -28.01 -1.02
N GLU A 167 8.77 -27.22 -0.61
CA GLU A 167 8.55 -25.97 0.12
C GLU A 167 7.67 -25.00 -0.68
N ALA A 168 7.91 -24.89 -2.00
CA ALA A 168 7.08 -24.05 -2.88
C ALA A 168 5.63 -24.55 -2.96
N MET A 169 5.42 -25.87 -3.07
CA MET A 169 4.07 -26.47 -3.07
C MET A 169 3.33 -26.21 -1.77
N ASP A 170 3.97 -26.52 -0.64
CA ASP A 170 3.40 -26.33 0.69
C ASP A 170 3.01 -24.84 0.91
N SER A 171 3.92 -23.92 0.53
CA SER A 171 3.68 -22.47 0.65
C SER A 171 2.56 -21.99 -0.29
N PHE A 172 2.47 -22.53 -1.49
CA PHE A 172 1.43 -22.18 -2.45
C PHE A 172 0.05 -22.60 -1.95
N GLU A 173 -0.04 -23.81 -1.37
CA GLU A 173 -1.25 -24.32 -0.74
C GLU A 173 -1.69 -23.44 0.43
N GLU A 174 -0.77 -23.12 1.35
CA GLU A 174 -1.04 -22.25 2.50
C GLU A 174 -1.52 -20.86 2.06
N MET A 175 -0.91 -20.29 1.03
CA MET A 175 -1.31 -18.97 0.52
C MET A 175 -2.72 -19.03 -0.10
N ILE A 176 -2.97 -19.90 -1.05
CA ILE A 176 -4.20 -19.89 -1.87
C ILE A 176 -5.38 -20.54 -1.16
N LEU A 177 -5.20 -21.76 -0.63
CA LEU A 177 -6.31 -22.51 -0.05
C LEU A 177 -6.59 -22.09 1.39
N ASN A 178 -5.55 -21.89 2.19
CA ASN A 178 -5.69 -21.53 3.60
C ASN A 178 -5.70 -20.00 3.83
N LYS A 179 -5.61 -19.20 2.76
CA LYS A 179 -5.66 -17.74 2.80
C LYS A 179 -4.72 -17.13 3.85
N GLN A 180 -3.49 -17.61 3.93
CA GLN A 180 -2.49 -17.23 4.94
C GLN A 180 -2.36 -15.71 5.13
N PHE A 181 -2.56 -14.92 4.07
CA PHE A 181 -2.51 -13.45 4.10
C PHE A 181 -3.89 -12.81 3.83
N GLY A 182 -4.98 -13.50 4.19
CA GLY A 182 -6.34 -13.04 3.97
C GLY A 182 -6.65 -12.80 2.48
N ASP A 183 -7.33 -11.71 2.16
CA ASP A 183 -7.72 -11.38 0.78
C ASP A 183 -6.52 -11.12 -0.14
N ALA A 184 -5.36 -10.73 0.41
CA ALA A 184 -4.13 -10.58 -0.36
C ALA A 184 -3.67 -11.90 -1.01
N SER A 185 -4.08 -13.06 -0.45
CA SER A 185 -3.80 -14.39 -0.97
C SER A 185 -4.82 -14.91 -1.99
N SER A 186 -5.82 -14.12 -2.37
CA SER A 186 -6.80 -14.54 -3.41
C SER A 186 -6.13 -14.82 -4.76
N LYS A 187 -4.96 -14.24 -4.97
CA LYS A 187 -4.06 -14.49 -6.09
C LYS A 187 -2.61 -14.58 -5.60
N VAL A 188 -1.83 -15.47 -6.20
CA VAL A 188 -0.39 -15.59 -5.99
C VAL A 188 0.35 -15.41 -7.30
N VAL A 189 1.37 -14.57 -7.29
CA VAL A 189 2.33 -14.40 -8.38
C VAL A 189 3.54 -15.28 -8.07
N ILE A 190 3.95 -16.11 -9.03
CA ILE A 190 5.10 -17.02 -8.93
C ILE A 190 6.18 -16.56 -9.92
N GLU A 191 7.40 -16.36 -9.40
CA GLU A 191 8.62 -15.97 -10.13
C GLU A 191 9.73 -16.99 -9.93
#